data_65e7e7f093236a77f1ca3ccf4ebdd0c1
#
_entry.id   65e7e7f093236a77f1ca3ccf4ebdd0c1
#
_cell.length_a   1.000
_cell.length_b   1.000
_cell.length_c   1.000
_cell.angle_alpha   90.00
_cell.angle_beta   90.00
_cell.angle_gamma   90.00
#
_symmetry.space_group_name_H-M   'P 1'
#
loop_
_entity.id
_entity.type
_entity.pdbx_description
1 polymer ?
#
loop_
_entity_poly.entity_id
_entity_poly.type
_entity_poly.pdbx_seq_one_letter_code
_entity_poly.pdbx_strand_id
1 'polypeptide(L)'
;GTQRGEAEKAVNIPAQEDAFNSIRTEYRDMLKNQLAKGNNGLVKAKYITFAIEADSLGAAKSRLARIETDVLNNFKLLGVSARPMTGYERLKMLHGIFHPEGGQFAFDFSWLAPSGLSTKDFIAPSSFRFGEGRYFRMGRKIGAVSFLEILAPELNDRILSDILDLETGVIVNLHIHSIDQTEAIKTIKRKITDLDKMKIEEQKKAVRSGYDMDIIPSDLATFGSEAKNLLQDLQSRNERMFLLTFL
;
A
#
# COMPACT_ATOMS: atom_id res chain seq x y z
N GLY A 1 6.21 18.05 -1.72
CA GLY A 1 6.56 19.32 -2.35
C GLY A 1 5.66 20.47 -1.93
N THR A 2 4.35 20.36 -2.06
CA THR A 2 3.37 21.42 -1.76
C THR A 2 3.30 21.77 -0.27
N GLN A 3 3.30 20.81 0.63
CA GLN A 3 3.18 21.07 2.07
C GLN A 3 4.47 21.69 2.65
N ARG A 4 5.65 21.32 2.14
CA ARG A 4 6.89 22.01 2.50
C ARG A 4 6.85 23.47 2.05
N GLY A 5 6.38 23.74 0.84
CA GLY A 5 6.21 25.10 0.33
C GLY A 5 5.18 25.92 1.13
N GLU A 6 4.14 25.31 1.66
CA GLU A 6 3.17 25.95 2.56
C GLU A 6 3.78 26.21 3.94
N ALA A 7 4.53 25.28 4.50
CA ALA A 7 5.26 25.48 5.75
C ALA A 7 6.35 26.55 5.61
N GLU A 8 7.09 26.57 4.50
CA GLU A 8 8.07 27.63 4.20
C GLU A 8 7.41 29.02 4.07
N LYS A 9 6.22 29.10 3.46
CA LYS A 9 5.43 30.35 3.42
C LYS A 9 4.97 30.78 4.80
N ALA A 10 4.47 29.83 5.62
CA ALA A 10 4.01 30.11 6.97
C ALA A 10 5.16 30.58 7.89
N VAL A 11 6.39 30.07 7.69
CA VAL A 11 7.59 30.54 8.38
C VAL A 11 7.94 31.98 8.04
N ASN A 12 7.61 32.44 6.83
CA ASN A 12 7.91 33.77 6.33
C ASN A 12 6.78 34.79 6.55
N ILE A 13 5.74 34.47 7.30
CA ILE A 13 4.70 35.42 7.66
C ILE A 13 5.34 36.57 8.49
N PRO A 14 5.19 37.84 8.08
CA PRO A 14 5.78 38.97 8.80
C PRO A 14 5.18 39.11 10.19
N ALA A 15 5.98 39.51 11.13
CA ALA A 15 5.54 39.87 12.48
C ALA A 15 4.56 41.03 12.41
N GLN A 16 3.50 40.99 13.20
CA GLN A 16 2.56 42.09 13.38
C GLN A 16 2.64 42.56 14.83
N GLU A 17 2.61 43.86 15.03
CA GLU A 17 2.61 44.46 16.38
C GLU A 17 1.23 44.39 17.01
N ASP A 18 0.87 43.21 17.49
CA ASP A 18 -0.37 42.95 18.23
C ASP A 18 -0.14 41.98 19.41
N ALA A 19 -1.17 41.78 20.23
CA ALA A 19 -1.14 40.90 21.40
C ALA A 19 -0.82 39.42 21.07
N PHE A 20 -0.92 39.01 19.81
CA PHE A 20 -0.70 37.63 19.37
C PHE A 20 0.69 37.43 18.74
N ASN A 21 1.53 38.41 18.70
CA ASN A 21 2.84 38.34 18.05
C ASN A 21 3.78 37.32 18.72
N SER A 22 3.69 37.15 20.04
CA SER A 22 4.43 36.12 20.78
C SER A 22 4.04 34.70 20.32
N ILE A 23 2.74 34.45 20.19
CA ILE A 23 2.21 33.15 19.74
C ILE A 23 2.61 32.87 18.28
N ARG A 24 2.55 33.87 17.41
CA ARG A 24 3.00 33.73 16.01
C ARG A 24 4.50 33.46 15.93
N THR A 25 5.28 34.08 16.79
CA THR A 25 6.75 33.85 16.85
C THR A 25 7.05 32.44 17.30
N GLU A 26 6.41 31.97 18.36
CA GLU A 26 6.57 30.61 18.87
C GLU A 26 6.11 29.56 17.84
N TYR A 27 4.99 29.78 17.17
CA TYR A 27 4.50 28.92 16.09
C TYR A 27 5.47 28.89 14.90
N ARG A 28 6.01 30.05 14.52
CA ARG A 28 7.02 30.14 13.47
C ARG A 28 8.31 29.40 13.85
N ASP A 29 8.76 29.51 15.08
CA ASP A 29 9.97 28.84 15.56
C ASP A 29 9.75 27.33 15.70
N MET A 30 8.54 26.89 16.07
CA MET A 30 8.15 25.49 16.02
C MET A 30 8.20 24.96 14.57
N LEU A 31 7.64 25.69 13.60
CA LEU A 31 7.69 25.30 12.18
C LEU A 31 9.12 25.28 11.64
N LYS A 32 9.97 26.26 12.01
CA LYS A 32 11.39 26.28 11.67
C LYS A 32 12.11 25.06 12.22
N ASN A 33 11.86 24.72 13.47
CA ASN A 33 12.44 23.54 14.11
C ASN A 33 11.97 22.24 13.46
N GLN A 34 10.69 22.15 13.05
CA GLN A 34 10.19 21.02 12.29
C GLN A 34 10.82 20.92 10.90
N LEU A 35 10.98 22.04 10.21
CA LEU A 35 11.66 22.07 8.91
C LEU A 35 13.15 21.77 9.03
N ALA A 36 13.81 22.20 10.12
CA ALA A 36 15.25 22.00 10.38
C ALA A 36 15.54 20.58 10.92
N LYS A 37 14.69 20.04 11.77
CA LYS A 37 14.76 18.63 12.19
C LYS A 37 14.46 17.66 11.04
N GLY A 38 14.24 18.29 9.87
CA GLY A 38 14.35 17.68 8.56
C GLY A 38 13.88 16.26 8.52
N ASN A 39 12.66 16.03 8.80
CA ASN A 39 12.04 14.93 8.13
C ASN A 39 12.04 15.29 6.65
N ASN A 40 13.19 15.43 6.09
CA ASN A 40 13.59 15.65 4.69
C ASN A 40 12.52 16.27 3.77
N GLY A 41 11.54 17.00 4.30
CA GLY A 41 10.35 17.50 3.60
C GLY A 41 9.45 16.39 3.08
N LEU A 42 9.52 15.20 3.63
CA LEU A 42 8.70 14.06 3.24
C LEU A 42 7.29 14.26 3.78
N VAL A 43 6.33 14.28 2.88
CA VAL A 43 4.92 14.36 3.19
C VAL A 43 4.33 12.98 2.99
N LYS A 44 3.68 12.47 4.03
CA LYS A 44 2.94 11.21 3.96
C LYS A 44 1.61 11.45 3.23
N ALA A 45 1.55 11.07 1.96
CA ALA A 45 0.30 11.05 1.19
C ALA A 45 -0.26 9.62 1.18
N LYS A 46 -1.56 9.49 1.43
CA LYS A 46 -2.25 8.20 1.46
C LYS A 46 -3.30 8.18 0.36
N TYR A 47 -3.27 7.12 -0.44
CA TYR A 47 -4.20 6.92 -1.55
C TYR A 47 -4.86 5.57 -1.43
N ILE A 48 -6.15 5.50 -1.78
CA ILE A 48 -6.89 4.24 -1.88
C ILE A 48 -7.40 4.14 -3.31
N THR A 49 -7.15 3.03 -3.95
CA THR A 49 -7.60 2.74 -5.31
C THR A 49 -8.49 1.51 -5.28
N PHE A 50 -9.66 1.61 -5.89
CA PHE A 50 -10.57 0.49 -6.09
C PHE A 50 -10.58 0.11 -7.56
N ALA A 51 -10.48 -1.18 -7.82
CA ALA A 51 -10.70 -1.76 -9.14
C ALA A 51 -11.85 -2.76 -9.05
N ILE A 52 -12.75 -2.69 -10.01
CA ILE A 52 -13.89 -3.61 -10.10
C ILE A 52 -14.00 -4.13 -11.54
N GLU A 53 -14.58 -5.30 -11.67
CA GLU A 53 -14.99 -5.86 -12.95
C GLU A 53 -16.51 -5.72 -13.09
N ALA A 54 -16.97 -5.35 -14.29
CA ALA A 54 -18.38 -5.18 -14.59
C ALA A 54 -18.65 -5.39 -16.08
N ASP A 55 -19.86 -5.84 -16.41
CA ASP A 55 -20.28 -6.18 -17.77
C ASP A 55 -20.45 -4.96 -18.67
N SER A 56 -20.60 -3.77 -18.09
CA SER A 56 -20.73 -2.52 -18.82
C SER A 56 -20.18 -1.32 -18.06
N LEU A 57 -19.85 -0.26 -18.81
CA LEU A 57 -19.38 1.02 -18.22
C LEU A 57 -20.44 1.63 -17.29
N GLY A 58 -21.73 1.51 -17.62
CA GLY A 58 -22.82 2.02 -16.77
C GLY A 58 -22.88 1.27 -15.44
N ALA A 59 -22.80 -0.06 -15.47
CA ALA A 59 -22.75 -0.89 -14.27
C ALA A 59 -21.49 -0.59 -13.44
N ALA A 60 -20.33 -0.43 -14.07
CA ALA A 60 -19.10 -0.06 -13.41
C ALA A 60 -19.22 1.29 -12.67
N LYS A 61 -19.74 2.31 -13.34
CA LYS A 61 -19.93 3.65 -12.74
C LYS A 61 -20.84 3.58 -11.51
N SER A 62 -21.97 2.90 -11.61
CA SER A 62 -22.92 2.76 -10.48
C SER A 62 -22.30 2.04 -9.29
N ARG A 63 -21.56 0.96 -9.54
CA ARG A 63 -20.85 0.20 -8.47
C ARG A 63 -19.75 1.04 -7.83
N LEU A 64 -18.92 1.73 -8.61
CA LEU A 64 -17.86 2.60 -8.10
C LEU A 64 -18.41 3.77 -7.29
N ALA A 65 -19.49 4.42 -7.74
CA ALA A 65 -20.14 5.50 -7.00
C ALA A 65 -20.66 5.04 -5.63
N ARG A 66 -21.20 3.82 -5.55
CA ARG A 66 -21.60 3.23 -4.27
C ARG A 66 -20.41 2.98 -3.36
N ILE A 67 -19.34 2.34 -3.87
CA ILE A 67 -18.11 2.10 -3.10
C ILE A 67 -17.51 3.42 -2.61
N GLU A 68 -17.46 4.44 -3.46
CA GLU A 68 -16.98 5.77 -3.09
C GLU A 68 -17.76 6.34 -1.91
N THR A 69 -19.10 6.29 -1.98
CA THR A 69 -19.97 6.78 -0.91
C THR A 69 -19.74 6.02 0.40
N ASP A 70 -19.68 4.69 0.34
CA ASP A 70 -19.48 3.85 1.51
C ASP A 70 -18.10 4.12 2.16
N VAL A 71 -17.06 4.25 1.36
CA VAL A 71 -15.70 4.54 1.84
C VAL A 71 -15.60 5.92 2.47
N LEU A 72 -16.14 6.94 1.82
CA LEU A 72 -16.13 8.31 2.36
C LEU A 72 -16.90 8.39 3.69
N ASN A 73 -18.05 7.70 3.80
CA ASN A 73 -18.81 7.65 5.05
C ASN A 73 -18.02 6.95 6.16
N ASN A 74 -17.34 5.83 5.86
CA ASN A 74 -16.52 5.13 6.84
C ASN A 74 -15.36 6.00 7.34
N PHE A 75 -14.67 6.73 6.45
CA PHE A 75 -13.63 7.67 6.86
C PHE A 75 -14.17 8.82 7.70
N LYS A 76 -15.35 9.32 7.36
CA LYS A 76 -16.03 10.35 8.16
C LYS A 76 -16.34 9.87 9.58
N LEU A 77 -16.78 8.62 9.75
CA LEU A 77 -17.00 8.00 11.06
C LEU A 77 -15.69 7.89 11.88
N LEU A 78 -14.57 7.66 11.21
CA LEU A 78 -13.25 7.64 11.83
C LEU A 78 -12.65 9.04 12.08
N GLY A 79 -13.36 10.11 11.74
CA GLY A 79 -12.86 11.48 11.86
C GLY A 79 -11.77 11.83 10.84
N VAL A 80 -11.61 11.03 9.78
CA VAL A 80 -10.61 11.24 8.74
C VAL A 80 -11.24 11.90 7.52
N SER A 81 -10.60 12.96 7.01
CA SER A 81 -11.00 13.61 5.77
C SER A 81 -10.48 12.84 4.56
N ALA A 82 -11.36 12.46 3.66
CA ALA A 82 -11.04 11.83 2.40
C ALA A 82 -11.84 12.47 1.26
N ARG A 83 -11.30 12.50 0.06
CA ARG A 83 -11.97 12.98 -1.14
C ARG A 83 -11.58 12.18 -2.37
N PRO A 84 -12.45 12.05 -3.36
CA PRO A 84 -12.08 11.43 -4.62
C PRO A 84 -11.03 12.27 -5.36
N MET A 85 -10.16 11.60 -6.10
CA MET A 85 -9.20 12.24 -6.99
C MET A 85 -9.80 12.39 -8.39
N THR A 86 -9.59 13.54 -8.99
CA THR A 86 -9.87 13.72 -10.42
C THR A 86 -8.88 12.95 -11.28
N GLY A 87 -9.24 12.71 -12.56
CA GLY A 87 -8.33 12.07 -13.52
C GLY A 87 -7.00 12.83 -13.67
N TYR A 88 -7.06 14.17 -13.69
CA TYR A 88 -5.88 15.02 -13.74
C TYR A 88 -4.98 14.84 -12.50
N GLU A 89 -5.55 14.88 -11.31
CA GLU A 89 -4.80 14.70 -10.06
C GLU A 89 -4.13 13.32 -10.00
N ARG A 90 -4.82 12.28 -10.48
CA ARG A 90 -4.26 10.94 -10.56
C ARG A 90 -3.06 10.88 -11.52
N LEU A 91 -3.17 11.47 -12.70
CA LEU A 91 -2.05 11.53 -13.65
C LEU A 91 -0.89 12.35 -13.09
N LYS A 92 -1.16 13.46 -12.43
CA LYS A 92 -0.14 14.28 -11.76
C LYS A 92 0.58 13.52 -10.66
N MET A 93 -0.15 12.74 -9.86
CA MET A 93 0.44 11.88 -8.83
C MET A 93 1.36 10.82 -9.46
N LEU A 94 0.89 10.12 -10.48
CA LEU A 94 1.68 9.10 -11.18
C LEU A 94 2.92 9.71 -11.85
N HIS A 95 2.77 10.88 -12.49
CA HIS A 95 3.91 11.60 -13.04
C HIS A 95 4.96 11.91 -11.96
N GLY A 96 4.53 12.37 -10.76
CA GLY A 96 5.46 12.63 -9.66
C GLY A 96 6.21 11.38 -9.18
N ILE A 97 5.58 10.20 -9.23
CA ILE A 97 6.23 8.92 -8.92
C ILE A 97 7.29 8.58 -9.97
N PHE A 98 6.96 8.71 -11.25
CA PHE A 98 7.86 8.36 -12.35
C PHE A 98 8.90 9.46 -12.68
N HIS A 99 8.76 10.64 -12.11
CA HIS A 99 9.71 11.74 -12.25
C HIS A 99 10.24 12.21 -10.88
N PRO A 100 10.99 11.36 -10.16
CA PRO A 100 11.45 11.66 -8.79
C PRO A 100 12.46 12.82 -8.73
N GLU A 101 13.00 13.24 -9.86
CA GLU A 101 13.87 14.42 -9.94
C GLU A 101 13.09 15.73 -9.96
N GLY A 102 11.76 15.63 -10.00
CA GLY A 102 10.88 16.76 -10.20
C GLY A 102 10.65 17.03 -11.69
N GLY A 103 9.71 17.90 -11.96
CA GLY A 103 9.31 18.30 -13.31
C GLY A 103 7.91 18.90 -13.28
N GLN A 104 7.66 19.82 -14.18
CA GLN A 104 6.32 20.37 -14.34
C GLN A 104 5.46 19.34 -15.09
N PHE A 105 4.35 18.92 -14.48
CA PHE A 105 3.36 18.12 -15.16
C PHE A 105 2.48 19.02 -16.03
N ALA A 106 2.72 19.02 -17.34
CA ALA A 106 1.91 19.71 -18.32
C ALA A 106 1.03 18.67 -19.02
N PHE A 107 -0.27 18.75 -18.83
CA PHE A 107 -1.25 17.84 -19.44
C PHE A 107 -2.62 18.50 -19.51
N ASP A 108 -3.30 18.30 -20.64
CA ASP A 108 -4.71 18.62 -20.83
C ASP A 108 -5.39 17.48 -21.59
N PHE A 109 -6.59 17.09 -21.19
CA PHE A 109 -7.34 16.01 -21.83
C PHE A 109 -7.67 16.31 -23.30
N SER A 110 -7.79 17.59 -23.67
CA SER A 110 -8.03 18.01 -25.05
C SER A 110 -6.87 17.68 -25.99
N TRP A 111 -5.68 17.45 -25.47
CA TRP A 111 -4.50 17.12 -26.28
C TRP A 111 -4.48 15.67 -26.77
N LEU A 112 -5.21 14.77 -26.12
CA LEU A 112 -5.18 13.33 -26.43
C LEU A 112 -5.66 13.05 -27.86
N ALA A 113 -6.82 13.58 -28.22
CA ALA A 113 -7.40 13.31 -29.53
C ALA A 113 -6.56 13.87 -30.72
N PRO A 114 -6.08 15.14 -30.69
CA PRO A 114 -5.27 15.67 -31.79
C PRO A 114 -3.87 15.09 -31.89
N SER A 115 -3.25 14.73 -30.74
CA SER A 115 -1.86 14.23 -30.71
C SER A 115 -1.75 12.73 -30.99
N GLY A 116 -2.83 11.97 -30.84
CA GLY A 116 -2.79 10.51 -30.88
C GLY A 116 -2.05 9.87 -29.70
N LEU A 117 -1.62 10.66 -28.72
CA LEU A 117 -0.95 10.18 -27.51
C LEU A 117 -1.97 9.63 -26.52
N SER A 118 -1.51 8.75 -25.66
CA SER A 118 -2.28 8.22 -24.52
C SER A 118 -1.87 8.91 -23.23
N THR A 119 -2.68 8.78 -22.18
CA THR A 119 -2.33 9.29 -20.85
C THR A 119 -1.02 8.72 -20.32
N LYS A 120 -0.60 7.53 -20.78
CA LYS A 120 0.65 6.88 -20.39
C LYS A 120 1.87 7.64 -20.88
N ASP A 121 1.78 8.26 -22.07
CA ASP A 121 2.89 9.00 -22.67
C ASP A 121 3.24 10.25 -21.86
N PHE A 122 2.26 10.83 -21.17
CA PHE A 122 2.45 12.00 -20.31
C PHE A 122 3.00 11.69 -18.91
N ILE A 123 2.92 10.44 -18.48
CA ILE A 123 3.43 10.01 -17.16
C ILE A 123 4.67 9.14 -17.27
N ALA A 124 5.02 8.64 -18.46
CA ALA A 124 6.16 7.77 -18.64
C ALA A 124 7.47 8.47 -18.25
N PRO A 125 8.39 7.78 -17.57
CA PRO A 125 9.69 8.33 -17.24
C PRO A 125 10.52 8.52 -18.51
N SER A 126 11.37 9.55 -18.53
CA SER A 126 12.27 9.86 -19.65
C SER A 126 13.27 8.73 -19.92
N SER A 127 13.67 8.00 -18.90
CA SER A 127 14.51 6.81 -19.03
C SER A 127 14.27 5.83 -17.89
N PHE A 128 14.27 4.57 -18.25
CA PHE A 128 14.13 3.46 -17.29
C PHE A 128 15.13 2.36 -17.64
N ARG A 129 15.96 1.96 -16.69
CA ARG A 129 17.02 0.96 -16.91
C ARG A 129 16.99 -0.10 -15.84
N PHE A 130 16.79 -1.34 -16.24
CA PHE A 130 17.00 -2.55 -15.44
C PHE A 130 18.36 -3.14 -15.83
N GLY A 131 19.40 -2.85 -15.06
CA GLY A 131 20.75 -3.31 -15.38
C GLY A 131 21.23 -4.41 -14.47
N GLU A 132 20.72 -4.44 -13.24
CA GLU A 132 21.15 -5.35 -12.19
C GLU A 132 19.93 -5.86 -11.40
N GLY A 133 20.01 -7.11 -10.90
CA GLY A 133 18.85 -7.78 -10.32
C GLY A 133 18.29 -7.18 -9.01
N ARG A 134 18.97 -6.20 -8.41
CA ARG A 134 18.60 -5.65 -7.10
C ARG A 134 18.09 -4.20 -7.15
N TYR A 135 18.32 -3.48 -8.23
CA TYR A 135 17.90 -2.10 -8.37
C TYR A 135 17.61 -1.74 -9.82
N PHE A 136 16.89 -0.65 -10.00
CA PHE A 136 16.64 -0.04 -11.30
C PHE A 136 17.04 1.43 -11.26
N ARG A 137 17.25 2.01 -12.42
CA ARG A 137 17.48 3.44 -12.58
C ARG A 137 16.31 4.09 -13.29
N MET A 138 15.91 5.24 -12.79
CA MET A 138 14.89 6.10 -13.38
C MET A 138 15.43 7.52 -13.43
N GLY A 139 15.83 7.97 -14.62
CA GLY A 139 16.64 9.16 -14.77
C GLY A 139 17.98 9.00 -14.02
N ARG A 140 18.30 9.93 -13.14
CA ARG A 140 19.49 9.89 -12.26
C ARG A 140 19.26 9.23 -10.92
N LYS A 141 18.01 8.88 -10.61
CA LYS A 141 17.66 8.23 -9.33
C LYS A 141 17.78 6.72 -9.45
N ILE A 142 18.10 6.11 -8.31
CA ILE A 142 18.17 4.66 -8.15
C ILE A 142 17.00 4.26 -7.25
N GLY A 143 16.28 3.22 -7.66
CA GLY A 143 15.20 2.63 -6.91
C GLY A 143 15.42 1.13 -6.71
N ALA A 144 14.90 0.62 -5.62
CA ALA A 144 14.80 -0.81 -5.35
C ALA A 144 13.37 -1.13 -4.93
N VAL A 145 12.94 -2.35 -5.19
CA VAL A 145 11.64 -2.87 -4.77
C VAL A 145 11.90 -4.04 -3.83
N SER A 146 11.23 -4.02 -2.70
CA SER A 146 11.21 -5.12 -1.74
C SER A 146 9.77 -5.56 -1.53
N PHE A 147 9.57 -6.82 -1.25
CA PHE A 147 8.27 -7.35 -0.84
C PHE A 147 8.37 -7.92 0.56
N LEU A 148 7.25 -7.90 1.26
CA LEU A 148 7.14 -8.51 2.58
C LEU A 148 6.68 -9.96 2.42
N GLU A 149 7.51 -10.89 2.90
CA GLU A 149 7.12 -12.28 3.09
C GLU A 149 6.75 -12.49 4.56
N ILE A 150 5.51 -12.92 4.80
CA ILE A 150 4.98 -13.14 6.15
C ILE A 150 5.26 -14.59 6.51
N LEU A 151 6.18 -14.80 7.43
CA LEU A 151 6.53 -16.12 7.97
C LEU A 151 5.87 -16.39 9.32
N ALA A 152 5.29 -15.37 9.93
CA ALA A 152 4.58 -15.47 11.21
C ALA A 152 3.07 -15.71 10.99
N PRO A 153 2.38 -16.43 11.90
CA PRO A 153 0.96 -16.68 11.80
C PRO A 153 0.10 -15.41 11.92
N GLU A 154 0.62 -14.39 12.55
CA GLU A 154 -0.07 -13.12 12.76
C GLU A 154 0.78 -11.95 12.27
N LEU A 155 0.12 -11.00 11.62
CA LEU A 155 0.69 -9.73 11.23
C LEU A 155 0.13 -8.63 12.12
N ASN A 156 1.02 -7.96 12.85
CA ASN A 156 0.66 -6.80 13.66
C ASN A 156 0.75 -5.52 12.78
N ASP A 157 -0.25 -4.64 12.89
CA ASP A 157 -0.29 -3.33 12.22
C ASP A 157 0.87 -2.40 12.60
N ARG A 158 1.60 -2.68 13.67
CA ARG A 158 2.82 -1.97 14.06
C ARG A 158 3.87 -1.95 12.95
N ILE A 159 3.98 -3.01 12.15
CA ILE A 159 4.92 -3.07 11.03
C ILE A 159 4.66 -1.95 10.00
N LEU A 160 3.38 -1.61 9.77
CA LEU A 160 3.02 -0.49 8.88
C LEU A 160 3.43 0.85 9.49
N SER A 161 3.32 1.00 10.80
CA SER A 161 3.78 2.20 11.52
C SER A 161 5.29 2.38 11.37
N ASP A 162 6.06 1.34 11.65
CA ASP A 162 7.53 1.37 11.59
C ASP A 162 8.04 1.71 10.18
N ILE A 163 7.40 1.15 9.13
CA ILE A 163 7.75 1.48 7.74
C ILE A 163 7.35 2.90 7.36
N LEU A 164 6.20 3.38 7.83
CA LEU A 164 5.74 4.74 7.56
C LEU A 164 6.54 5.80 8.31
N ASP A 165 7.27 5.42 9.33
CA ASP A 165 8.14 6.31 10.11
C ASP A 165 9.58 6.39 9.57
N LEU A 166 9.89 5.69 8.47
CA LEU A 166 11.17 5.82 7.79
C LEU A 166 11.38 7.25 7.29
N GLU A 167 12.56 7.81 7.58
CA GLU A 167 12.98 9.15 7.17
C GLU A 167 13.50 9.21 5.72
N THR A 168 13.04 8.32 4.86
CA THR A 168 13.45 8.24 3.45
C THR A 168 12.25 8.28 2.51
N GLY A 169 12.48 8.60 1.25
CA GLY A 169 11.46 8.55 0.21
C GLY A 169 11.08 7.11 -0.10
N VAL A 170 9.97 6.67 0.46
CA VAL A 170 9.44 5.31 0.31
C VAL A 170 8.03 5.38 -0.29
N ILE A 171 7.72 4.46 -1.18
CA ILE A 171 6.36 4.21 -1.69
C ILE A 171 5.96 2.83 -1.20
N VAL A 172 4.90 2.79 -0.42
CA VAL A 172 4.36 1.55 0.14
C VAL A 172 3.07 1.21 -0.57
N ASN A 173 2.98 0.01 -1.11
CA ASN A 173 1.78 -0.50 -1.76
C ASN A 173 1.25 -1.71 -1.00
N LEU A 174 0.01 -1.61 -0.54
CA LEU A 174 -0.74 -2.74 0.00
C LEU A 174 -1.85 -3.10 -0.98
N HIS A 175 -1.70 -4.23 -1.63
CA HIS A 175 -2.72 -4.79 -2.51
C HIS A 175 -3.58 -5.77 -1.72
N ILE A 176 -4.89 -5.57 -1.74
CA ILE A 176 -5.86 -6.41 -1.07
C ILE A 176 -6.80 -6.96 -2.14
N HIS A 177 -6.83 -8.28 -2.27
CA HIS A 177 -7.73 -8.97 -3.18
C HIS A 177 -8.72 -9.82 -2.37
N SER A 178 -10.01 -9.55 -2.53
CA SER A 178 -11.06 -10.34 -1.90
C SER A 178 -11.25 -11.66 -2.65
N ILE A 179 -11.37 -12.76 -1.93
CA ILE A 179 -11.63 -14.07 -2.48
C ILE A 179 -13.09 -14.43 -2.17
N ASP A 180 -13.76 -15.06 -3.14
CA ASP A 180 -15.08 -15.64 -2.91
C ASP A 180 -15.00 -16.69 -1.78
N GLN A 181 -16.03 -16.70 -0.91
CA GLN A 181 -16.03 -17.56 0.27
C GLN A 181 -15.94 -19.05 -0.08
N THR A 182 -16.61 -19.48 -1.13
CA THR A 182 -16.60 -20.88 -1.59
C THR A 182 -15.20 -21.26 -2.09
N GLU A 183 -14.55 -20.35 -2.82
CA GLU A 183 -13.20 -20.55 -3.32
C GLU A 183 -12.17 -20.53 -2.19
N ALA A 184 -12.34 -19.63 -1.21
CA ALA A 184 -11.52 -19.59 -0.01
C ALA A 184 -11.56 -20.92 0.74
N ILE A 185 -12.75 -21.41 1.06
CA ILE A 185 -12.96 -22.70 1.73
C ILE A 185 -12.32 -23.85 0.95
N LYS A 186 -12.51 -23.90 -0.38
CA LYS A 186 -11.91 -24.92 -1.25
C LYS A 186 -10.38 -24.85 -1.23
N THR A 187 -9.83 -23.65 -1.25
CA THR A 187 -8.38 -23.43 -1.21
C THR A 187 -7.77 -23.90 0.10
N ILE A 188 -8.40 -23.55 1.24
CA ILE A 188 -7.92 -23.98 2.56
C ILE A 188 -8.04 -25.50 2.72
N LYS A 189 -9.14 -26.12 2.31
CA LYS A 189 -9.29 -27.58 2.34
C LYS A 189 -8.20 -28.28 1.53
N ARG A 190 -7.83 -27.74 0.36
CA ARG A 190 -6.73 -28.28 -0.45
C ARG A 190 -5.40 -28.16 0.31
N LYS A 191 -5.11 -26.99 0.90
CA LYS A 191 -3.92 -26.78 1.70
C LYS A 191 -3.82 -27.73 2.89
N ILE A 192 -4.91 -27.96 3.62
CA ILE A 192 -4.97 -28.95 4.71
C ILE A 192 -4.61 -30.35 4.18
N THR A 193 -5.19 -30.76 3.05
CA THR A 193 -4.89 -32.07 2.44
C THR A 193 -3.41 -32.17 2.06
N ASP A 194 -2.81 -31.13 1.52
CA ASP A 194 -1.41 -31.13 1.13
C ASP A 194 -0.50 -31.17 2.38
N LEU A 195 -0.82 -30.44 3.45
CA LEU A 195 -0.12 -30.50 4.73
C LEU A 195 -0.23 -31.90 5.38
N ASP A 196 -1.39 -32.53 5.34
CA ASP A 196 -1.58 -33.89 5.85
C ASP A 196 -0.74 -34.90 5.04
N LYS A 197 -0.63 -34.77 3.72
CA LYS A 197 0.28 -35.59 2.89
C LYS A 197 1.74 -35.38 3.27
N MET A 198 2.17 -34.12 3.41
CA MET A 198 3.54 -33.81 3.83
C MET A 198 3.84 -34.42 5.21
N LYS A 199 2.91 -34.35 6.14
CA LYS A 199 3.01 -34.98 7.45
C LYS A 199 3.24 -36.49 7.34
N ILE A 200 2.45 -37.16 6.54
CA ILE A 200 2.59 -38.61 6.28
C ILE A 200 3.96 -38.95 5.66
N GLU A 201 4.42 -38.12 4.72
CA GLU A 201 5.73 -38.32 4.08
C GLU A 201 6.88 -38.16 5.07
N GLU A 202 6.85 -37.13 5.94
CA GLU A 202 7.86 -36.94 6.98
C GLU A 202 7.83 -38.06 8.03
N GLN A 203 6.65 -38.54 8.42
CA GLN A 203 6.51 -39.71 9.29
C GLN A 203 7.13 -40.97 8.64
N LYS A 204 6.88 -41.22 7.37
CA LYS A 204 7.49 -42.36 6.64
C LYS A 204 9.01 -42.23 6.56
N LYS A 205 9.55 -41.02 6.39
CA LYS A 205 11.00 -40.78 6.40
C LYS A 205 11.60 -41.05 7.80
N ALA A 206 10.94 -40.56 8.86
CA ALA A 206 11.37 -40.77 10.25
C ALA A 206 11.48 -42.27 10.57
N VAL A 207 10.43 -43.04 10.25
CA VAL A 207 10.39 -44.50 10.44
C VAL A 207 11.52 -45.20 9.67
N ARG A 208 11.75 -44.82 8.40
CA ARG A 208 12.89 -45.40 7.59
C ARG A 208 14.25 -45.07 8.16
N SER A 209 14.37 -43.97 8.88
CA SER A 209 15.60 -43.53 9.57
C SER A 209 15.72 -44.06 11.00
N GLY A 210 14.80 -44.93 11.45
CA GLY A 210 14.84 -45.53 12.79
C GLY A 210 14.34 -44.59 13.91
N TYR A 211 13.67 -43.49 13.59
CA TYR A 211 13.06 -42.58 14.53
C TYR A 211 11.61 -42.89 14.77
N ASP A 212 11.06 -42.39 15.89
CA ASP A 212 9.65 -42.61 16.27
C ASP A 212 8.71 -41.85 15.29
N MET A 213 7.52 -42.43 15.03
CA MET A 213 6.50 -41.84 14.15
C MET A 213 5.95 -40.51 14.63
N ASP A 214 6.14 -40.19 15.92
CA ASP A 214 5.61 -38.95 16.52
C ASP A 214 6.50 -37.71 16.29
N ILE A 215 7.66 -37.91 15.66
CA ILE A 215 8.57 -36.77 15.32
C ILE A 215 8.05 -36.12 14.05
N ILE A 216 7.22 -35.09 14.23
CA ILE A 216 6.75 -34.22 13.16
C ILE A 216 7.46 -32.88 13.33
N PRO A 217 7.98 -32.26 12.24
CA PRO A 217 8.47 -30.90 12.32
C PRO A 217 7.43 -29.98 12.96
N SER A 218 7.83 -29.21 13.98
CA SER A 218 6.93 -28.31 14.73
C SER A 218 6.14 -27.38 13.84
N ASP A 219 6.80 -26.87 12.78
CA ASP A 219 6.22 -25.95 11.82
C ASP A 219 5.05 -26.59 11.05
N LEU A 220 5.21 -27.85 10.64
CA LEU A 220 4.17 -28.57 9.92
C LEU A 220 2.94 -28.86 10.79
N ALA A 221 3.16 -29.15 12.07
CA ALA A 221 2.08 -29.33 13.05
C ALA A 221 1.33 -28.02 13.30
N THR A 222 2.06 -26.92 13.46
CA THR A 222 1.50 -25.58 13.66
C THR A 222 0.68 -25.14 12.46
N PHE A 223 1.25 -25.18 11.25
CA PHE A 223 0.53 -24.81 10.03
C PHE A 223 -0.73 -25.65 9.77
N GLY A 224 -0.68 -26.95 10.08
CA GLY A 224 -1.83 -27.82 10.01
C GLY A 224 -2.96 -27.43 10.94
N SER A 225 -2.62 -27.06 12.18
CA SER A 225 -3.58 -26.56 13.18
C SER A 225 -4.17 -25.21 12.78
N GLU A 226 -3.36 -24.28 12.37
CA GLU A 226 -3.79 -22.94 11.92
C GLU A 226 -4.69 -23.00 10.70
N ALA A 227 -4.37 -23.84 9.71
CA ALA A 227 -5.22 -24.03 8.54
C ALA A 227 -6.60 -24.60 8.91
N LYS A 228 -6.68 -25.48 9.89
CA LYS A 228 -7.96 -26.01 10.40
C LYS A 228 -8.76 -24.95 11.16
N ASN A 229 -8.11 -24.15 11.98
CA ASN A 229 -8.75 -23.03 12.68
C ASN A 229 -9.29 -22.01 11.69
N LEU A 230 -8.49 -21.62 10.68
CA LEU A 230 -8.91 -20.71 9.62
C LEU A 230 -10.12 -21.28 8.84
N LEU A 231 -10.15 -22.59 8.55
CA LEU A 231 -11.30 -23.23 7.91
C LEU A 231 -12.55 -23.12 8.77
N GLN A 232 -12.42 -23.32 10.09
CA GLN A 232 -13.52 -23.20 11.02
C GLN A 232 -14.05 -21.77 11.09
N ASP A 233 -13.18 -20.76 11.13
CA ASP A 233 -13.54 -19.34 11.16
C ASP A 233 -14.28 -18.93 9.87
N LEU A 234 -13.80 -19.35 8.71
CA LEU A 234 -14.48 -19.14 7.43
C LEU A 234 -15.87 -19.78 7.35
N GLN A 235 -16.06 -20.96 7.99
CA GLN A 235 -17.33 -21.71 7.92
C GLN A 235 -18.33 -21.28 8.99
N SER A 236 -17.88 -20.99 10.21
CA SER A 236 -18.75 -20.77 11.37
C SER A 236 -18.90 -19.31 11.77
N ARG A 237 -17.90 -18.47 11.52
CA ARG A 237 -17.90 -17.07 11.95
C ARG A 237 -18.18 -16.06 10.83
N ASN A 238 -18.48 -16.56 9.62
CA ASN A 238 -18.69 -15.72 8.43
C ASN A 238 -17.53 -14.75 8.14
N GLU A 239 -16.32 -15.13 8.53
CA GLU A 239 -15.11 -14.38 8.22
C GLU A 239 -14.77 -14.49 6.75
N ARG A 240 -14.03 -13.52 6.22
CA ARG A 240 -13.65 -13.49 4.81
C ARG A 240 -12.16 -13.56 4.65
N MET A 241 -11.71 -14.26 3.64
CA MET A 241 -10.30 -14.38 3.28
C MET A 241 -9.92 -13.31 2.25
N PHE A 242 -8.76 -12.74 2.45
CA PHE A 242 -8.14 -11.79 1.53
C PHE A 242 -6.73 -12.24 1.18
N LEU A 243 -6.32 -12.03 -0.05
CA LEU A 243 -4.92 -12.11 -0.43
C LEU A 243 -4.30 -10.73 -0.28
N LEU A 244 -3.19 -10.68 0.42
CA LEU A 244 -2.44 -9.46 0.66
C LEU A 244 -1.10 -9.54 -0.05
N THR A 245 -0.73 -8.47 -0.75
CA THR A 245 0.62 -8.27 -1.27
C THR A 245 1.12 -6.91 -0.81
N PHE A 246 2.26 -6.91 -0.16
CA PHE A 246 2.87 -5.72 0.40
C PHE A 246 4.23 -5.48 -0.27
N LEU A 247 4.38 -4.30 -0.91
CA LEU A 247 5.56 -3.90 -1.67
C LEU A 247 6.10 -2.57 -1.17
#